data_81c4a09e9eac646d568e348316f649b0
#
_entry.id   81c4a09e9eac646d568e348316f649b0
#
_cell.length_a   1.000
_cell.length_b   1.000
_cell.length_c   1.000
_cell.angle_alpha   90.00
_cell.angle_beta   90.00
_cell.angle_gamma   90.00
#
_symmetry.space_group_name_H-M   'P 1'
#
loop_
_entity.id
_entity.type
_entity.pdbx_description
1 polymer ?
#
loop_
_entity_poly.entity_id
_entity_poly.type
_entity_poly.pdbx_seq_one_letter_code
_entity_poly.pdbx_strand_id
1 'polypeptide(L)'
;MRNTVFSFRFYFFIQLMKIDRHRLTDITQTPTPNFDERPEPTDISLLVIHCISLPPGEFGNCYIDRLFCNQLDPDTHPYFKDIYQLTVSAHLLIKRDGSCVQYVPFDKRAWHAGESAYEGRERCNDFSIGIELEGTEWVEYTDQQYAQLAAVIRILLEAYPKLSTQRITGHSNIAPGRKTDPGASFDWQKLLELLNYQEQ
;
A
#
# COMPACT_ATOMS: atom_id res chain seq x y z
N MET A 1 -22.65 6.24 -23.53
CA MET A 1 -23.16 7.02 -22.37
C MET A 1 -23.18 6.23 -21.03
N ARG A 2 -22.43 5.13 -20.87
CA ARG A 2 -22.43 4.34 -19.59
C ARG A 2 -21.20 4.59 -18.68
N ASN A 3 -20.19 5.30 -19.17
CA ASN A 3 -18.93 5.50 -18.39
C ASN A 3 -18.92 6.74 -17.49
N THR A 4 -19.82 7.70 -17.69
CA THR A 4 -19.79 8.99 -16.98
C THR A 4 -20.30 8.90 -15.53
N VAL A 5 -21.24 8.02 -15.25
CA VAL A 5 -21.84 7.90 -13.89
C VAL A 5 -20.92 7.16 -12.91
N PHE A 6 -20.14 6.18 -13.41
CA PHE A 6 -19.20 5.43 -12.58
C PHE A 6 -17.98 6.29 -12.18
N SER A 7 -17.50 7.10 -13.12
CA SER A 7 -16.42 8.08 -12.88
C SER A 7 -16.81 9.10 -11.82
N PHE A 8 -18.02 9.67 -11.91
CA PHE A 8 -18.49 10.70 -10.97
C PHE A 8 -18.63 10.18 -9.53
N ARG A 9 -19.08 8.94 -9.33
CA ARG A 9 -19.22 8.32 -8.03
C ARG A 9 -17.87 7.99 -7.38
N PHE A 10 -16.91 7.55 -8.17
CA PHE A 10 -15.55 7.26 -7.73
C PHE A 10 -14.81 8.54 -7.30
N TYR A 11 -14.92 9.61 -8.10
CA TYR A 11 -14.35 10.94 -7.77
C TYR A 11 -14.98 11.55 -6.50
N PHE A 12 -16.28 11.39 -6.30
CA PHE A 12 -16.97 11.92 -5.13
C PHE A 12 -16.53 11.21 -3.83
N PHE A 13 -16.21 9.92 -3.90
CA PHE A 13 -15.70 9.15 -2.76
C PHE A 13 -14.26 9.54 -2.38
N ILE A 14 -13.40 9.80 -3.37
CA ILE A 14 -12.02 10.25 -3.16
C ILE A 14 -11.97 11.60 -2.43
N GLN A 15 -12.89 12.50 -2.72
CA GLN A 15 -12.94 13.85 -2.15
C GLN A 15 -13.36 13.91 -0.66
N LEU A 16 -13.82 12.78 -0.10
CA LEU A 16 -14.25 12.68 1.31
C LEU A 16 -13.21 12.05 2.23
N MET A 17 -12.24 11.30 1.71
CA MET A 17 -11.20 10.68 2.53
C MET A 17 -10.34 11.74 3.23
N LYS A 18 -10.13 11.54 4.52
CA LYS A 18 -9.25 12.37 5.36
C LYS A 18 -8.48 11.46 6.33
N ILE A 19 -7.47 12.00 6.97
CA ILE A 19 -6.83 11.32 8.08
C ILE A 19 -7.45 11.82 9.40
N ASP A 20 -8.00 10.88 10.16
CA ASP A 20 -8.38 11.07 11.56
C ASP A 20 -7.60 10.07 12.42
N ARG A 21 -6.90 10.56 13.44
CA ARG A 21 -6.06 9.75 14.34
C ARG A 21 -5.18 8.74 13.60
N HIS A 22 -4.47 9.22 12.58
CA HIS A 22 -3.57 8.42 11.74
C HIS A 22 -4.23 7.29 10.94
N ARG A 23 -5.55 7.38 10.73
CA ARG A 23 -6.32 6.47 9.88
C ARG A 23 -7.07 7.23 8.81
N LEU A 24 -7.20 6.63 7.63
CA LEU A 24 -8.08 7.15 6.59
C LEU A 24 -9.53 6.93 6.98
N THR A 25 -10.35 7.96 6.82
CA THR A 25 -11.80 7.84 6.92
C THR A 25 -12.40 7.20 5.67
N ASP A 26 -13.63 6.72 5.78
CA ASP A 26 -14.44 6.22 4.66
C ASP A 26 -13.83 5.05 3.86
N ILE A 27 -12.95 4.27 4.52
CA ILE A 27 -12.40 3.03 3.99
C ILE A 27 -12.56 1.88 4.98
N THR A 28 -12.39 0.66 4.51
CA THR A 28 -12.42 -0.53 5.38
C THR A 28 -11.22 -0.52 6.35
N GLN A 29 -11.50 -0.76 7.64
CA GLN A 29 -10.48 -0.91 8.68
C GLN A 29 -10.40 -2.38 9.11
N THR A 30 -9.24 -3.01 8.94
CA THR A 30 -8.98 -4.40 9.35
C THR A 30 -7.70 -4.44 10.20
N PRO A 31 -7.78 -4.15 11.52
CA PRO A 31 -6.60 -4.06 12.36
C PRO A 31 -5.83 -5.39 12.41
N THR A 32 -4.52 -5.31 12.18
CA THR A 32 -3.57 -6.43 12.32
C THR A 32 -2.88 -6.38 13.68
N PRO A 33 -2.42 -7.52 14.24
CA PRO A 33 -1.50 -7.52 15.39
C PRO A 33 -0.04 -7.28 15.01
N ASN A 34 0.31 -7.28 13.70
CA ASN A 34 1.67 -7.25 13.19
C ASN A 34 2.18 -5.81 13.00
N PHE A 35 2.31 -5.07 14.09
CA PHE A 35 2.91 -3.73 14.12
C PHE A 35 3.47 -3.43 15.51
N ASP A 36 4.27 -2.39 15.60
CA ASP A 36 4.79 -1.84 16.85
C ASP A 36 4.96 -0.31 16.78
N GLU A 37 5.57 0.26 17.81
CA GLU A 37 5.85 1.69 17.87
C GLU A 37 7.01 2.05 16.93
N ARG A 38 6.94 3.22 16.28
CA ARG A 38 8.10 3.77 15.57
C ARG A 38 9.15 4.25 16.56
N PRO A 39 10.44 4.04 16.28
CA PRO A 39 11.51 4.61 17.11
C PRO A 39 11.41 6.13 17.24
N GLU A 40 10.99 6.80 16.16
CA GLU A 40 10.73 8.23 16.10
C GLU A 40 9.35 8.47 15.42
N PRO A 41 8.29 8.68 16.20
CA PRO A 41 6.90 8.77 15.66
C PRO A 41 6.69 9.90 14.65
N THR A 42 7.49 10.97 14.73
CA THR A 42 7.39 12.13 13.83
C THR A 42 8.20 11.96 12.54
N ASP A 43 8.93 10.86 12.40
CA ASP A 43 9.80 10.64 11.25
C ASP A 43 9.16 9.72 10.22
N ILE A 44 8.04 10.17 9.65
CA ILE A 44 7.38 9.51 8.53
C ILE A 44 7.83 10.26 7.26
N SER A 45 8.79 9.66 6.53
CA SER A 45 9.52 10.37 5.48
C SER A 45 9.74 9.56 4.19
N LEU A 46 9.11 8.37 4.06
CA LEU A 46 9.22 7.53 2.88
C LEU A 46 7.89 6.84 2.60
N LEU A 47 7.51 6.74 1.33
CA LEU A 47 6.43 5.86 0.86
C LEU A 47 7.02 4.70 0.09
N VAL A 48 6.64 3.47 0.44
CA VAL A 48 7.08 2.24 -0.24
C VAL A 48 5.87 1.57 -0.87
N ILE A 49 5.94 1.41 -2.19
CA ILE A 49 4.92 0.73 -2.98
C ILE A 49 5.30 -0.73 -3.14
N HIS A 50 4.33 -1.59 -2.87
CA HIS A 50 4.44 -3.05 -2.96
C HIS A 50 3.38 -3.61 -3.89
N CYS A 51 3.47 -4.90 -4.17
CA CYS A 51 2.34 -5.67 -4.68
C CYS A 51 2.21 -7.01 -3.96
N ILE A 52 0.97 -7.44 -3.83
CA ILE A 52 0.61 -8.70 -3.19
C ILE A 52 -0.57 -9.35 -3.88
N SER A 53 -0.53 -10.67 -4.03
CA SER A 53 -1.69 -11.50 -4.37
C SER A 53 -1.57 -12.86 -3.69
N LEU A 54 -2.68 -13.40 -3.21
CA LEU A 54 -2.71 -14.68 -2.50
C LEU A 54 -3.92 -15.51 -2.93
N PRO A 55 -3.68 -16.73 -3.47
CA PRO A 55 -2.38 -17.24 -3.96
C PRO A 55 -1.81 -16.35 -5.06
N PRO A 56 -0.53 -16.51 -5.45
CA PRO A 56 0.08 -15.66 -6.48
C PRO A 56 -0.74 -15.61 -7.77
N GLY A 57 -1.14 -14.39 -8.19
CA GLY A 57 -1.95 -14.16 -9.38
C GLY A 57 -3.46 -14.28 -9.18
N GLU A 58 -3.94 -14.59 -7.99
CA GLU A 58 -5.38 -14.61 -7.66
C GLU A 58 -5.77 -13.33 -6.91
N PHE A 59 -6.88 -12.72 -7.33
CA PHE A 59 -7.33 -11.42 -6.85
C PHE A 59 -8.77 -11.48 -6.30
N GLY A 60 -9.16 -10.46 -5.52
CA GLY A 60 -10.53 -10.26 -5.05
C GLY A 60 -10.97 -11.21 -3.94
N ASN A 61 -10.04 -11.89 -3.29
CA ASN A 61 -10.30 -12.79 -2.17
C ASN A 61 -9.93 -12.15 -0.81
N CYS A 62 -10.02 -12.92 0.27
CA CYS A 62 -9.72 -12.44 1.63
C CYS A 62 -8.37 -12.93 2.19
N TYR A 63 -7.54 -13.58 1.38
CA TYR A 63 -6.34 -14.23 1.92
C TYR A 63 -5.24 -13.24 2.31
N ILE A 64 -5.18 -12.06 1.69
CA ILE A 64 -4.28 -10.99 2.12
C ILE A 64 -4.66 -10.50 3.53
N ASP A 65 -5.96 -10.26 3.76
CA ASP A 65 -6.46 -9.89 5.10
C ASP A 65 -6.13 -10.97 6.13
N ARG A 66 -6.32 -12.26 5.76
CA ARG A 66 -6.01 -13.39 6.64
C ARG A 66 -4.51 -13.50 6.95
N LEU A 67 -3.64 -13.30 5.96
CA LEU A 67 -2.20 -13.30 6.18
C LEU A 67 -1.81 -12.21 7.18
N PHE A 68 -2.23 -10.97 6.93
CA PHE A 68 -1.89 -9.84 7.79
C PHE A 68 -2.48 -9.96 9.20
N CYS A 69 -3.60 -10.68 9.36
CA CYS A 69 -4.22 -10.94 10.66
C CYS A 69 -3.77 -12.26 11.32
N ASN A 70 -2.77 -12.97 10.78
CA ASN A 70 -2.27 -14.27 11.27
C ASN A 70 -3.38 -15.35 11.29
N GLN A 71 -4.27 -15.33 10.32
CA GLN A 71 -5.43 -16.21 10.19
C GLN A 71 -5.42 -17.01 8.88
N LEU A 72 -4.28 -17.01 8.16
CA LEU A 72 -4.16 -17.76 6.91
C LEU A 72 -4.11 -19.25 7.20
N ASP A 73 -5.06 -20.00 6.63
CA ASP A 73 -5.15 -21.45 6.79
C ASP A 73 -4.21 -22.14 5.79
N PRO A 74 -3.17 -22.87 6.27
CA PRO A 74 -2.20 -23.54 5.41
C PRO A 74 -2.80 -24.67 4.56
N ASP A 75 -3.95 -25.21 4.93
CA ASP A 75 -4.58 -26.33 4.21
C ASP A 75 -5.50 -25.86 3.07
N THR A 76 -5.80 -24.56 2.98
CA THR A 76 -6.65 -23.99 1.91
C THR A 76 -5.95 -23.99 0.55
N HIS A 77 -4.63 -23.76 0.50
CA HIS A 77 -3.85 -23.77 -0.74
C HIS A 77 -2.40 -24.20 -0.47
N PRO A 78 -1.75 -25.00 -1.38
CA PRO A 78 -0.38 -25.47 -1.17
C PRO A 78 0.64 -24.36 -0.88
N TYR A 79 0.53 -23.23 -1.57
CA TYR A 79 1.39 -22.05 -1.38
C TYR A 79 1.32 -21.49 0.05
N PHE A 80 0.20 -21.62 0.74
CA PHE A 80 0.02 -21.06 2.07
C PHE A 80 0.85 -21.79 3.14
N LYS A 81 1.23 -23.05 2.89
CA LYS A 81 2.13 -23.81 3.80
C LYS A 81 3.48 -23.15 4.01
N ASP A 82 3.92 -22.36 3.03
CA ASP A 82 5.23 -21.69 3.08
C ASP A 82 5.14 -20.31 3.75
N ILE A 83 3.94 -19.71 3.86
CA ILE A 83 3.78 -18.32 4.27
C ILE A 83 2.85 -18.09 5.47
N TYR A 84 2.04 -19.06 5.89
CA TYR A 84 1.02 -18.85 6.94
C TYR A 84 1.56 -18.43 8.31
N GLN A 85 2.84 -18.69 8.57
CA GLN A 85 3.52 -18.29 9.81
C GLN A 85 4.22 -16.93 9.71
N LEU A 86 4.20 -16.29 8.54
CA LEU A 86 4.82 -14.98 8.38
C LEU A 86 4.03 -13.94 9.18
N THR A 87 4.73 -13.22 10.04
CA THR A 87 4.19 -12.08 10.78
C THR A 87 4.57 -10.80 10.03
N VAL A 88 3.76 -10.44 9.05
CA VAL A 88 3.96 -9.28 8.17
C VAL A 88 2.70 -8.43 8.11
N SER A 89 2.83 -7.19 7.70
CA SER A 89 1.72 -6.26 7.49
C SER A 89 2.11 -5.14 6.54
N ALA A 90 1.12 -4.39 6.06
CA ALA A 90 1.31 -3.08 5.47
C ALA A 90 0.37 -2.06 6.15
N HIS A 91 0.54 -0.76 5.87
CA HIS A 91 -0.41 0.23 6.36
C HIS A 91 -1.72 0.15 5.59
N LEU A 92 -1.63 0.04 4.25
CA LEU A 92 -2.76 0.01 3.33
C LEU A 92 -2.64 -1.11 2.31
N LEU A 93 -3.79 -1.62 1.87
CA LEU A 93 -3.98 -2.39 0.65
C LEU A 93 -4.96 -1.63 -0.26
N ILE A 94 -4.62 -1.48 -1.53
CA ILE A 94 -5.51 -0.99 -2.58
C ILE A 94 -5.84 -2.16 -3.50
N LYS A 95 -7.11 -2.59 -3.49
CA LYS A 95 -7.60 -3.72 -4.29
C LYS A 95 -7.75 -3.34 -5.76
N ARG A 96 -7.95 -4.33 -6.63
CA ARG A 96 -8.08 -4.14 -8.09
C ARG A 96 -9.18 -3.16 -8.50
N ASP A 97 -10.25 -3.06 -7.72
CA ASP A 97 -11.36 -2.14 -7.95
C ASP A 97 -11.13 -0.72 -7.38
N GLY A 98 -9.94 -0.47 -6.78
CA GLY A 98 -9.58 0.78 -6.12
C GLY A 98 -10.05 0.89 -4.68
N SER A 99 -10.79 -0.08 -4.15
CA SER A 99 -11.17 -0.06 -2.73
C SER A 99 -9.95 -0.22 -1.83
N CYS A 100 -9.98 0.46 -0.66
CA CYS A 100 -8.89 0.47 0.30
C CYS A 100 -9.22 -0.28 1.57
N VAL A 101 -8.20 -0.96 2.10
CA VAL A 101 -8.22 -1.54 3.45
C VAL A 101 -7.04 -0.99 4.23
N GLN A 102 -7.26 -0.46 5.44
CA GLN A 102 -6.18 -0.06 6.32
C GLN A 102 -6.02 -1.06 7.46
N TYR A 103 -4.77 -1.53 7.66
CA TYR A 103 -4.41 -2.49 8.70
C TYR A 103 -3.70 -1.82 9.88
N VAL A 104 -2.76 -0.92 9.60
CA VAL A 104 -1.91 -0.26 10.60
C VAL A 104 -2.12 1.25 10.55
N PRO A 105 -2.29 1.94 11.68
CA PRO A 105 -2.28 3.41 11.72
C PRO A 105 -0.95 3.95 11.21
N PHE A 106 -0.95 5.10 10.55
CA PHE A 106 0.26 5.64 9.91
C PHE A 106 1.37 6.04 10.89
N ASP A 107 1.01 6.38 12.14
CA ASP A 107 1.97 6.69 13.21
C ASP A 107 2.66 5.44 13.77
N LYS A 108 2.15 4.24 13.48
CA LYS A 108 2.75 2.98 13.89
C LYS A 108 3.67 2.42 12.82
N ARG A 109 4.52 1.47 13.20
CA ARG A 109 5.46 0.79 12.34
C ARG A 109 4.86 -0.52 11.82
N ALA A 110 4.39 -0.54 10.59
CA ALA A 110 4.01 -1.78 9.91
C ALA A 110 5.27 -2.59 9.50
N TRP A 111 5.13 -3.90 9.35
CA TRP A 111 6.24 -4.81 9.04
C TRP A 111 6.18 -5.24 7.58
N HIS A 112 6.56 -4.32 6.65
CA HIS A 112 6.45 -4.52 5.20
C HIS A 112 7.77 -4.58 4.44
N ALA A 113 8.82 -3.92 4.95
CA ALA A 113 10.08 -3.73 4.19
C ALA A 113 11.15 -4.79 4.51
N GLY A 114 11.10 -5.42 5.69
CA GLY A 114 12.12 -6.35 6.14
C GLY A 114 13.50 -5.70 6.21
N GLU A 115 14.54 -6.47 5.87
CA GLU A 115 15.89 -5.93 5.70
C GLU A 115 15.92 -5.00 4.49
N SER A 116 16.23 -3.74 4.70
CA SER A 116 16.04 -2.69 3.68
C SER A 116 16.85 -1.45 4.02
N ALA A 117 17.20 -0.68 2.97
CA ALA A 117 17.87 0.60 3.11
C ALA A 117 17.40 1.59 2.03
N TYR A 118 17.30 2.85 2.38
CA TYR A 118 16.99 3.96 1.47
C TYR A 118 17.93 5.14 1.73
N GLU A 119 18.66 5.57 0.70
CA GLU A 119 19.65 6.66 0.78
C GLU A 119 20.65 6.49 1.95
N GLY A 120 21.14 5.25 2.16
CA GLY A 120 22.09 4.93 3.22
C GLY A 120 21.48 4.76 4.62
N ARG A 121 20.18 4.94 4.78
CA ARG A 121 19.47 4.70 6.02
C ARG A 121 18.80 3.33 6.00
N GLU A 122 19.18 2.46 6.93
CA GLU A 122 18.63 1.11 7.10
C GLU A 122 17.27 1.10 7.80
N ARG A 123 16.61 -0.09 7.75
CA ARG A 123 15.37 -0.38 8.49
C ARG A 123 14.21 0.52 8.05
N CYS A 124 13.87 0.49 6.77
CA CYS A 124 12.86 1.36 6.18
C CYS A 124 11.49 1.30 6.87
N ASN A 125 11.11 0.20 7.55
CA ASN A 125 9.90 0.14 8.36
C ASN A 125 9.83 1.27 9.41
N ASP A 126 11.00 1.71 9.93
CA ASP A 126 11.05 2.67 11.03
C ASP A 126 10.53 4.06 10.61
N PHE A 127 10.64 4.42 9.34
CA PHE A 127 10.33 5.75 8.81
C PHE A 127 9.46 5.76 7.55
N SER A 128 8.93 4.62 7.12
CA SER A 128 8.11 4.55 5.92
C SER A 128 6.65 4.19 6.19
N ILE A 129 5.79 4.53 5.23
CA ILE A 129 4.46 3.97 5.08
C ILE A 129 4.52 2.97 3.91
N GLY A 130 4.13 1.72 4.13
CA GLY A 130 4.00 0.70 3.09
C GLY A 130 2.57 0.63 2.56
N ILE A 131 2.43 0.68 1.24
CA ILE A 131 1.16 0.56 0.53
C ILE A 131 1.26 -0.63 -0.42
N GLU A 132 0.40 -1.62 -0.20
CA GLU A 132 0.25 -2.76 -1.08
C GLU A 132 -0.78 -2.48 -2.17
N LEU A 133 -0.47 -2.87 -3.40
CA LEU A 133 -1.44 -2.97 -4.47
C LEU A 133 -1.78 -4.45 -4.69
N GLU A 134 -3.06 -4.79 -4.69
CA GLU A 134 -3.46 -6.14 -5.10
C GLU A 134 -3.06 -6.38 -6.55
N GLY A 135 -2.07 -7.24 -6.78
CA GLY A 135 -1.46 -7.41 -8.09
C GLY A 135 -0.29 -8.38 -8.09
N THR A 136 0.39 -8.41 -9.22
CA THR A 136 1.66 -9.11 -9.42
C THR A 136 2.64 -8.20 -10.15
N GLU A 137 3.90 -8.59 -10.19
CA GLU A 137 4.96 -7.87 -10.90
C GLU A 137 4.76 -7.83 -12.43
N TRP A 138 3.85 -8.66 -12.97
CA TRP A 138 3.69 -8.90 -14.41
C TRP A 138 2.31 -8.51 -14.95
N VAL A 139 1.31 -8.35 -14.09
CA VAL A 139 -0.06 -7.97 -14.47
C VAL A 139 -0.22 -6.48 -14.26
N GLU A 140 -0.66 -5.77 -15.29
CA GLU A 140 -0.91 -4.33 -15.23
C GLU A 140 -1.88 -3.97 -14.10
N TYR A 141 -1.58 -2.88 -13.40
CA TYR A 141 -2.45 -2.30 -12.39
C TYR A 141 -3.58 -1.53 -13.06
N THR A 142 -4.73 -1.51 -12.41
CA THR A 142 -5.92 -0.85 -12.97
C THR A 142 -5.86 0.67 -12.83
N ASP A 143 -6.61 1.37 -13.69
CA ASP A 143 -6.77 2.83 -13.57
C ASP A 143 -7.35 3.23 -12.21
N GLN A 144 -8.24 2.40 -11.65
CA GLN A 144 -8.80 2.60 -10.32
C GLN A 144 -7.74 2.53 -9.22
N GLN A 145 -6.80 1.59 -9.33
CA GLN A 145 -5.69 1.50 -8.37
C GLN A 145 -4.79 2.73 -8.44
N TYR A 146 -4.43 3.19 -9.64
CA TYR A 146 -3.60 4.39 -9.79
C TYR A 146 -4.31 5.64 -9.28
N ALA A 147 -5.59 5.83 -9.61
CA ALA A 147 -6.37 6.97 -9.15
C ALA A 147 -6.47 6.99 -7.62
N GLN A 148 -6.75 5.82 -7.01
CA GLN A 148 -6.84 5.68 -5.56
C GLN A 148 -5.49 5.89 -4.88
N LEU A 149 -4.41 5.32 -5.44
CA LEU A 149 -3.05 5.49 -4.92
C LEU A 149 -2.65 6.97 -4.94
N ALA A 150 -2.89 7.68 -6.04
CA ALA A 150 -2.58 9.10 -6.14
C ALA A 150 -3.38 9.93 -5.13
N ALA A 151 -4.66 9.62 -4.92
CA ALA A 151 -5.49 10.30 -3.93
C ALA A 151 -4.97 10.07 -2.49
N VAL A 152 -4.66 8.84 -2.14
CA VAL A 152 -4.05 8.48 -0.84
C VAL A 152 -2.73 9.20 -0.64
N ILE A 153 -1.85 9.19 -1.63
CA ILE A 153 -0.55 9.87 -1.55
C ILE A 153 -0.70 11.37 -1.30
N ARG A 154 -1.61 12.07 -1.98
CA ARG A 154 -1.84 13.50 -1.73
C ARG A 154 -2.23 13.79 -0.29
N ILE A 155 -3.16 13.00 0.26
CA ILE A 155 -3.59 13.11 1.66
C ILE A 155 -2.41 12.87 2.63
N LEU A 156 -1.55 11.90 2.32
CA LEU A 156 -0.36 11.61 3.12
C LEU A 156 0.68 12.73 3.05
N LEU A 157 0.90 13.31 1.86
CA LEU A 157 1.83 14.45 1.68
C LEU A 157 1.37 15.69 2.46
N GLU A 158 0.06 15.93 2.55
CA GLU A 158 -0.50 17.03 3.38
C GLU A 158 -0.33 16.76 4.88
N ALA A 159 -0.54 15.51 5.31
CA ALA A 159 -0.54 15.16 6.73
C ALA A 159 0.87 14.95 7.32
N TYR A 160 1.83 14.54 6.49
CA TYR A 160 3.20 14.19 6.92
C TYR A 160 4.25 15.01 6.16
N PRO A 161 4.67 16.15 6.70
CA PRO A 161 5.47 17.14 5.97
C PRO A 161 6.89 16.71 5.59
N LYS A 162 7.38 15.58 6.13
CA LYS A 162 8.66 14.98 5.71
C LYS A 162 8.53 14.08 4.48
N LEU A 163 7.31 13.74 4.07
CA LEU A 163 7.05 13.04 2.81
C LEU A 163 7.18 14.03 1.64
N SER A 164 7.61 13.53 0.50
CA SER A 164 7.60 14.27 -0.77
C SER A 164 7.43 13.30 -1.94
N THR A 165 7.09 13.81 -3.11
CA THR A 165 6.98 12.98 -4.32
C THR A 165 8.29 12.32 -4.73
N GLN A 166 9.44 12.90 -4.36
CA GLN A 166 10.77 12.33 -4.58
C GLN A 166 11.10 11.18 -3.61
N ARG A 167 10.32 11.01 -2.56
CA ARG A 167 10.50 9.98 -1.55
C ARG A 167 9.39 8.91 -1.63
N ILE A 168 8.99 8.60 -2.87
CA ILE A 168 8.10 7.48 -3.20
C ILE A 168 8.94 6.47 -3.97
N THR A 169 8.98 5.23 -3.52
CA THR A 169 9.86 4.19 -4.09
C THR A 169 9.18 2.82 -4.09
N GLY A 170 9.75 1.87 -4.83
CA GLY A 170 9.34 0.47 -4.78
C GLY A 170 10.12 -0.35 -3.76
N HIS A 171 9.58 -1.47 -3.34
CA HIS A 171 10.28 -2.41 -2.46
C HIS A 171 11.60 -2.90 -3.07
N SER A 172 11.62 -3.15 -4.38
CA SER A 172 12.82 -3.53 -5.14
C SER A 172 13.97 -2.53 -4.99
N ASN A 173 13.68 -1.25 -4.83
CA ASN A 173 14.70 -0.21 -4.70
C ASN A 173 15.32 -0.14 -3.29
N ILE A 174 14.56 -0.49 -2.26
CA ILE A 174 15.03 -0.48 -0.86
C ILE A 174 15.58 -1.84 -0.40
N ALA A 175 15.34 -2.90 -1.19
CA ALA A 175 15.81 -4.26 -0.91
C ALA A 175 16.30 -4.96 -2.21
N PRO A 176 17.28 -4.36 -2.93
CA PRO A 176 17.73 -4.86 -4.22
C PRO A 176 18.30 -6.28 -4.09
N GLY A 177 17.99 -7.13 -5.08
CA GLY A 177 18.39 -8.54 -5.10
C GLY A 177 17.56 -9.45 -4.19
N ARG A 178 16.77 -8.90 -3.26
CA ARG A 178 15.87 -9.65 -2.38
C ARG A 178 14.40 -9.51 -2.77
N LYS A 179 14.01 -8.35 -3.29
CA LYS A 179 12.64 -8.00 -3.66
C LYS A 179 12.56 -7.42 -5.05
N THR A 180 11.44 -7.65 -5.71
CA THR A 180 11.19 -7.25 -7.10
C THR A 180 9.92 -6.40 -7.23
N ASP A 181 9.04 -6.41 -6.22
CA ASP A 181 7.79 -5.65 -6.19
C ASP A 181 8.00 -4.13 -6.12
N PRO A 182 7.10 -3.32 -6.71
CA PRO A 182 5.85 -3.64 -7.37
C PRO A 182 6.00 -4.23 -8.79
N GLY A 183 7.23 -4.41 -9.30
CA GLY A 183 7.54 -5.05 -10.57
C GLY A 183 7.51 -4.11 -11.78
N ALA A 184 7.83 -4.70 -12.94
CA ALA A 184 7.94 -3.96 -14.19
C ALA A 184 6.58 -3.50 -14.76
N SER A 185 5.48 -4.12 -14.31
CA SER A 185 4.12 -3.72 -14.70
C SER A 185 3.62 -2.44 -13.99
N PHE A 186 4.36 -1.94 -13.01
CA PHE A 186 4.00 -0.69 -12.33
C PHE A 186 4.49 0.52 -13.13
N ASP A 187 3.56 1.34 -13.59
CA ASP A 187 3.84 2.56 -14.36
C ASP A 187 4.09 3.76 -13.44
N TRP A 188 5.35 4.01 -13.14
CA TRP A 188 5.80 5.13 -12.32
C TRP A 188 5.48 6.49 -12.97
N GLN A 189 5.55 6.59 -14.31
CA GLN A 189 5.25 7.82 -15.01
C GLN A 189 3.78 8.19 -14.85
N LYS A 190 2.88 7.22 -15.03
CA LYS A 190 1.44 7.41 -14.82
C LYS A 190 1.12 7.88 -13.40
N LEU A 191 1.76 7.30 -12.38
CA LEU A 191 1.58 7.76 -11.00
C LEU A 191 2.03 9.21 -10.84
N LEU A 192 3.21 9.58 -11.36
CA LEU A 192 3.73 10.95 -11.28
C LEU A 192 2.85 11.96 -12.03
N GLU A 193 2.34 11.59 -13.19
CA GLU A 193 1.39 12.44 -13.95
C GLU A 193 0.11 12.68 -13.14
N LEU A 194 -0.45 11.64 -12.52
CA LEU A 194 -1.62 11.77 -11.66
C LEU A 194 -1.35 12.64 -10.42
N LEU A 195 -0.16 12.54 -9.81
CA LEU A 195 0.19 13.36 -8.65
C LEU A 195 0.39 14.84 -9.00
N ASN A 196 0.89 15.12 -10.22
CA ASN A 196 1.11 16.48 -10.71
C ASN A 196 -0.16 17.14 -11.27
N TYR A 197 -1.20 16.37 -11.57
CA TYR A 197 -2.47 16.88 -12.04
C TYR A 197 -3.20 17.57 -10.89
N GLN A 198 -3.18 18.91 -10.91
CA GLN A 198 -4.07 19.72 -10.07
C GLN A 198 -5.32 20.01 -10.89
N GLU A 199 -6.48 19.60 -10.41
CA GLU A 199 -7.75 20.05 -11.01
C GLU A 199 -7.81 21.59 -10.94
N GLN A 200 -7.86 22.22 -12.11
CA GLN A 200 -8.08 23.66 -12.26
C GLN A 200 -9.55 24.00 -11.98
#